data_9cf3628f767c42a9082c382941ed9fd1
#
_entry.id   9cf3628f767c42a9082c382941ed9fd1
#
_cell.length_a   1.000
_cell.length_b   1.000
_cell.length_c   1.000
_cell.angle_alpha   90.00
_cell.angle_beta   90.00
_cell.angle_gamma   90.00
#
_symmetry.space_group_name_H-M   'P 1'
#
loop_
_entity.id
_entity.type
_entity.pdbx_description
1 polymer ?
#
loop_
_entity_poly.entity_id
_entity_poly.type
_entity_poly.pdbx_seq_one_letter_code
_entity_poly.pdbx_strand_id
1 'polypeptide(L)'
;LLFVFMLISFFAVAQQGDQKLAYQYYVNGEYDKAISIYEELNTQRFSVAYYIPYFGSLLKTEEYRQAEKLAKKVSKIYPNSLNYQIEVGIVQQKSGNTRKADLTFKKIFKNLTGQQSQAINLANTFRRYDMYGDALRVYVLSEKLNSKSNFGTQKAQLYSDLGKVDLMIVEYLNELKRNPKQKSMVFARVQLFLNNDGIKSESNYQLVKKQLLPFVRQEQGRTDFSELLIWIFM
;
A
#
# COMPACT_ATOMS: atom_id res chain seq x y z
N LEU A 1 -9.24 -48.19 -0.08
CA LEU A 1 -9.75 -46.76 -0.16
C LEU A 1 -9.56 -46.02 1.17
N LEU A 2 -9.94 -46.59 2.34
CA LEU A 2 -9.79 -45.94 3.65
C LEU A 2 -8.32 -45.58 3.99
N PHE A 3 -7.36 -46.45 3.66
CA PHE A 3 -5.93 -46.24 3.92
C PHE A 3 -5.34 -45.06 3.08
N VAL A 4 -5.83 -44.86 1.87
CA VAL A 4 -5.42 -43.75 0.98
C VAL A 4 -5.96 -42.43 1.53
N PHE A 5 -7.19 -42.41 2.03
CA PHE A 5 -7.78 -41.21 2.67
C PHE A 5 -7.04 -40.82 3.97
N MET A 6 -6.58 -41.81 4.75
CA MET A 6 -5.85 -41.54 5.99
C MET A 6 -4.46 -40.98 5.72
N LEU A 7 -3.75 -41.44 4.68
CA LEU A 7 -2.46 -40.88 4.25
C LEU A 7 -2.58 -39.44 3.73
N ILE A 8 -3.63 -39.12 2.95
CA ILE A 8 -3.86 -37.78 2.41
C ILE A 8 -4.13 -36.78 3.54
N SER A 9 -4.87 -37.16 4.59
CA SER A 9 -5.12 -36.30 5.74
C SER A 9 -3.87 -36.04 6.59
N PHE A 10 -2.98 -36.98 6.74
CA PHE A 10 -1.70 -36.79 7.44
C PHE A 10 -0.77 -35.81 6.71
N PHE A 11 -0.67 -35.91 5.38
CA PHE A 11 0.13 -34.98 4.57
C PHE A 11 -0.41 -33.55 4.63
N ALA A 12 -1.72 -33.37 4.62
CA ALA A 12 -2.35 -32.05 4.69
C ALA A 12 -2.11 -31.35 6.06
N VAL A 13 -2.14 -32.10 7.15
CA VAL A 13 -1.87 -31.58 8.51
C VAL A 13 -0.40 -31.20 8.68
N ALA A 14 0.54 -32.03 8.19
CA ALA A 14 1.98 -31.73 8.22
C ALA A 14 2.30 -30.46 7.43
N GLN A 15 1.79 -30.32 6.22
CA GLN A 15 2.00 -29.17 5.36
C GLN A 15 1.46 -27.86 5.97
N GLN A 16 0.36 -27.90 6.72
CA GLN A 16 -0.16 -26.74 7.43
C GLN A 16 0.73 -26.35 8.62
N GLY A 17 1.34 -27.33 9.30
CA GLY A 17 2.34 -27.12 10.35
C GLY A 17 3.56 -26.37 9.82
N ASP A 18 4.14 -26.85 8.72
CA ASP A 18 5.31 -26.26 8.07
C ASP A 18 5.06 -24.84 7.57
N GLN A 19 3.89 -24.59 6.98
CA GLN A 19 3.51 -23.23 6.55
C GLN A 19 3.42 -22.27 7.73
N LYS A 20 2.87 -22.70 8.86
CA LYS A 20 2.77 -21.90 10.08
C LYS A 20 4.14 -21.62 10.68
N LEU A 21 5.01 -22.62 10.71
CA LEU A 21 6.39 -22.51 11.20
C LEU A 21 7.21 -21.55 10.33
N ALA A 22 7.13 -21.70 9.00
CA ALA A 22 7.79 -20.78 8.06
C ALA A 22 7.30 -19.32 8.24
N TYR A 23 6.01 -19.13 8.46
CA TYR A 23 5.46 -17.79 8.74
C TYR A 23 5.97 -17.22 10.07
N GLN A 24 6.12 -18.03 11.11
CA GLN A 24 6.73 -17.58 12.38
C GLN A 24 8.18 -17.14 12.17
N TYR A 25 8.98 -17.90 11.43
CA TYR A 25 10.34 -17.51 11.07
C TYR A 25 10.37 -16.18 10.28
N TYR A 26 9.46 -16.01 9.32
CA TYR A 26 9.33 -14.77 8.57
C TYR A 26 9.03 -13.56 9.48
N VAL A 27 8.07 -13.69 10.41
CA VAL A 27 7.70 -12.63 11.34
C VAL A 27 8.84 -12.31 12.31
N ASN A 28 9.61 -13.31 12.72
CA ASN A 28 10.76 -13.16 13.62
C ASN A 28 12.01 -12.59 12.90
N GLY A 29 11.96 -12.41 11.57
CA GLY A 29 13.12 -11.95 10.79
C GLY A 29 14.14 -13.05 10.47
N GLU A 30 13.83 -14.31 10.74
CA GLU A 30 14.67 -15.48 10.47
C GLU A 30 14.43 -15.95 9.03
N TYR A 31 14.74 -15.07 8.06
CA TYR A 31 14.34 -15.23 6.66
C TYR A 31 14.92 -16.47 5.99
N ASP A 32 16.16 -16.84 6.28
CA ASP A 32 16.81 -18.03 5.70
C ASP A 32 16.08 -19.32 6.08
N LYS A 33 15.65 -19.43 7.36
CA LYS A 33 14.85 -20.56 7.85
C LYS A 33 13.46 -20.58 7.19
N ALA A 34 12.84 -19.42 7.04
CA ALA A 34 11.56 -19.30 6.36
C ALA A 34 11.67 -19.74 4.89
N ILE A 35 12.73 -19.30 4.17
CA ILE A 35 13.01 -19.65 2.78
C ILE A 35 13.13 -21.16 2.62
N SER A 36 13.94 -21.81 3.46
CA SER A 36 14.17 -23.27 3.40
C SER A 36 12.85 -24.05 3.41
N ILE A 37 11.94 -23.71 4.35
CA ILE A 37 10.64 -24.39 4.45
C ILE A 37 9.73 -24.01 3.26
N TYR A 38 9.70 -22.72 2.87
CA TYR A 38 8.87 -22.31 1.73
C TYR A 38 9.34 -22.91 0.41
N GLU A 39 10.64 -23.16 0.21
CA GLU A 39 11.18 -23.87 -0.95
C GLU A 39 10.65 -25.30 -1.02
N GLU A 40 10.70 -26.02 0.08
CA GLU A 40 10.16 -27.37 0.17
C GLU A 40 8.66 -27.39 -0.14
N LEU A 41 7.88 -26.53 0.50
CA LEU A 41 6.45 -26.38 0.23
C LEU A 41 6.15 -26.03 -1.24
N ASN A 42 6.96 -25.15 -1.84
CA ASN A 42 6.80 -24.74 -3.24
C ASN A 42 7.14 -25.83 -4.24
N THR A 43 8.05 -26.75 -3.91
CA THR A 43 8.38 -27.93 -4.75
C THR A 43 7.28 -28.98 -4.68
N GLN A 44 6.66 -29.19 -3.52
CA GLN A 44 5.56 -30.12 -3.33
C GLN A 44 4.29 -29.60 -4.01
N ARG A 45 3.83 -28.41 -3.64
CA ARG A 45 2.65 -27.76 -4.20
C ARG A 45 2.68 -26.27 -3.95
N PHE A 46 2.71 -25.45 -5.02
CA PHE A 46 2.59 -24.02 -4.90
C PHE A 46 1.22 -23.62 -4.32
N SER A 47 1.24 -22.72 -3.32
CA SER A 47 0.04 -22.06 -2.79
C SER A 47 0.24 -20.56 -2.67
N VAL A 48 -0.78 -19.78 -3.02
CA VAL A 48 -0.80 -18.33 -2.84
C VAL A 48 -0.78 -17.95 -1.36
N ALA A 49 -1.22 -18.82 -0.47
CA ALA A 49 -1.32 -18.56 0.96
C ALA A 49 0.03 -18.19 1.60
N TYR A 50 1.14 -18.75 1.12
CA TYR A 50 2.48 -18.45 1.62
C TYR A 50 3.32 -17.58 0.66
N TYR A 51 2.76 -17.18 -0.47
CA TYR A 51 3.52 -16.41 -1.49
C TYR A 51 4.12 -15.13 -0.94
N ILE A 52 3.32 -14.30 -0.24
CA ILE A 52 3.77 -12.99 0.26
C ILE A 52 4.94 -13.13 1.26
N PRO A 53 4.86 -13.95 2.32
CA PRO A 53 5.99 -14.11 3.24
C PRO A 53 7.21 -14.78 2.59
N TYR A 54 7.01 -15.73 1.66
CA TYR A 54 8.12 -16.32 0.91
C TYR A 54 8.83 -15.29 0.03
N PHE A 55 8.08 -14.57 -0.80
CA PHE A 55 8.62 -13.51 -1.64
C PHE A 55 9.29 -12.40 -0.80
N GLY A 56 8.66 -12.01 0.32
CA GLY A 56 9.21 -11.06 1.26
C GLY A 56 10.55 -11.52 1.87
N SER A 57 10.65 -12.80 2.27
CA SER A 57 11.90 -13.38 2.77
C SER A 57 13.02 -13.28 1.73
N LEU A 58 12.75 -13.70 0.48
CA LEU A 58 13.70 -13.63 -0.62
C LEU A 58 14.17 -12.20 -0.92
N LEU A 59 13.30 -11.21 -0.76
CA LEU A 59 13.69 -9.80 -0.92
C LEU A 59 14.57 -9.31 0.24
N LYS A 60 14.33 -9.79 1.46
CA LYS A 60 15.08 -9.40 2.66
C LYS A 60 16.49 -10.01 2.69
N THR A 61 16.67 -11.21 2.12
CA THR A 61 17.96 -11.88 1.95
C THR A 61 18.65 -11.53 0.64
N GLU A 62 18.06 -10.63 -0.17
CA GLU A 62 18.58 -10.23 -1.48
C GLU A 62 18.66 -11.35 -2.53
N GLU A 63 17.94 -12.44 -2.31
CA GLU A 63 17.81 -13.56 -3.24
C GLU A 63 16.97 -13.20 -4.47
N TYR A 64 17.37 -12.12 -5.15
CA TYR A 64 16.60 -11.50 -6.24
C TYR A 64 16.32 -12.43 -7.40
N ARG A 65 17.25 -13.35 -7.72
CA ARG A 65 17.05 -14.33 -8.81
C ARG A 65 15.89 -15.27 -8.51
N GLN A 66 15.81 -15.75 -7.27
CA GLN A 66 14.74 -16.64 -6.83
C GLN A 66 13.42 -15.86 -6.71
N ALA A 67 13.46 -14.66 -6.13
CA ALA A 67 12.31 -13.78 -6.01
C ALA A 67 11.71 -13.46 -7.39
N GLU A 68 12.52 -13.15 -8.41
CA GLU A 68 12.04 -12.88 -9.78
C GLU A 68 11.40 -14.13 -10.40
N LYS A 69 12.01 -15.31 -10.22
CA LYS A 69 11.45 -16.58 -10.71
C LYS A 69 10.10 -16.87 -10.07
N LEU A 70 9.99 -16.68 -8.75
CA LEU A 70 8.75 -16.86 -8.00
C LEU A 70 7.67 -15.87 -8.44
N ALA A 71 7.97 -14.57 -8.51
CA ALA A 71 7.04 -13.53 -8.93
C ALA A 71 6.54 -13.75 -10.37
N LYS A 72 7.43 -14.12 -11.30
CA LYS A 72 7.06 -14.47 -12.68
C LYS A 72 6.19 -15.73 -12.75
N LYS A 73 6.44 -16.74 -11.92
CA LYS A 73 5.58 -17.92 -11.83
C LYS A 73 4.16 -17.54 -11.44
N VAL A 74 4.02 -16.72 -10.39
CA VAL A 74 2.73 -16.30 -9.87
C VAL A 74 2.00 -15.36 -10.84
N SER A 75 2.70 -14.43 -11.47
CA SER A 75 2.10 -13.53 -12.46
C SER A 75 1.59 -14.27 -13.72
N LYS A 76 2.17 -15.44 -14.05
CA LYS A 76 1.66 -16.31 -15.11
C LYS A 76 0.42 -17.10 -14.69
N ILE A 77 0.35 -17.53 -13.43
CA ILE A 77 -0.83 -18.22 -12.88
C ILE A 77 -2.03 -17.24 -12.80
N TYR A 78 -1.76 -15.98 -12.49
CA TYR A 78 -2.76 -14.93 -12.33
C TYR A 78 -2.52 -13.76 -13.31
N PRO A 79 -2.67 -13.96 -14.63
CA PRO A 79 -2.27 -12.99 -15.64
C PRO A 79 -3.07 -11.67 -15.58
N ASN A 80 -4.28 -11.72 -15.06
CA ASN A 80 -5.14 -10.54 -14.92
C ASN A 80 -4.87 -9.76 -13.61
N SER A 81 -4.02 -10.26 -12.72
CA SER A 81 -3.67 -9.59 -11.48
C SER A 81 -2.44 -8.70 -11.69
N LEU A 82 -2.67 -7.40 -11.78
CA LEU A 82 -1.58 -6.42 -11.90
C LEU A 82 -0.69 -6.39 -10.64
N ASN A 83 -1.20 -6.80 -9.47
CA ASN A 83 -0.42 -6.84 -8.23
C ASN A 83 0.82 -7.73 -8.36
N TYR A 84 0.66 -8.94 -8.92
CA TYR A 84 1.81 -9.83 -9.12
C TYR A 84 2.76 -9.32 -10.21
N GLN A 85 2.26 -8.54 -11.18
CA GLN A 85 3.12 -7.87 -12.15
C GLN A 85 3.92 -6.72 -11.50
N ILE A 86 3.35 -6.00 -10.51
CA ILE A 86 4.08 -5.01 -9.72
C ILE A 86 5.27 -5.69 -9.02
N GLU A 87 5.07 -6.84 -8.40
CA GLU A 87 6.11 -7.56 -7.67
C GLU A 87 7.24 -8.04 -8.58
N VAL A 88 6.96 -8.40 -9.84
CA VAL A 88 8.01 -8.60 -10.86
C VAL A 88 8.82 -7.33 -11.09
N GLY A 89 8.16 -6.18 -11.22
CA GLY A 89 8.83 -4.88 -11.39
C GLY A 89 9.68 -4.50 -10.17
N ILE A 90 9.18 -4.76 -8.97
CA ILE A 90 9.87 -4.47 -7.70
C ILE A 90 11.18 -5.26 -7.61
N VAL A 91 11.15 -6.57 -7.85
CA VAL A 91 12.38 -7.36 -7.79
C VAL A 91 13.37 -6.96 -8.90
N GLN A 92 12.89 -6.61 -10.08
CA GLN A 92 13.73 -6.06 -11.15
C GLN A 92 14.43 -4.75 -10.74
N GLN A 93 13.72 -3.86 -10.05
CA GLN A 93 14.28 -2.62 -9.53
C GLN A 93 15.33 -2.88 -8.43
N LYS A 94 14.99 -3.75 -7.45
CA LYS A 94 15.89 -4.09 -6.35
C LYS A 94 17.15 -4.82 -6.82
N SER A 95 17.06 -5.62 -7.87
CA SER A 95 18.21 -6.31 -8.50
C SER A 95 19.06 -5.41 -9.42
N GLY A 96 18.75 -4.11 -9.51
CA GLY A 96 19.46 -3.14 -10.36
C GLY A 96 19.00 -3.12 -11.83
N ASN A 97 18.02 -3.94 -12.23
CA ASN A 97 17.48 -3.95 -13.59
C ASN A 97 16.41 -2.85 -13.80
N THR A 98 16.77 -1.59 -13.51
CA THR A 98 15.84 -0.43 -13.52
C THR A 98 15.09 -0.30 -14.84
N ARG A 99 15.76 -0.47 -15.98
CA ARG A 99 15.13 -0.39 -17.30
C ARG A 99 13.99 -1.42 -17.48
N LYS A 100 14.17 -2.65 -16.98
CA LYS A 100 13.11 -3.67 -17.05
C LYS A 100 11.97 -3.33 -16.09
N ALA A 101 12.30 -2.86 -14.89
CA ALA A 101 11.32 -2.41 -13.92
C ALA A 101 10.43 -1.29 -14.48
N ASP A 102 11.04 -0.26 -15.09
CA ASP A 102 10.33 0.85 -15.71
C ASP A 102 9.35 0.39 -16.80
N LEU A 103 9.78 -0.54 -17.66
CA LEU A 103 8.91 -1.11 -18.69
C LEU A 103 7.74 -1.89 -18.07
N THR A 104 8.01 -2.63 -17.00
CA THR A 104 6.97 -3.38 -16.26
C THR A 104 5.97 -2.41 -15.65
N PHE A 105 6.42 -1.39 -14.94
CA PHE A 105 5.54 -0.40 -14.31
C PHE A 105 4.78 0.43 -15.35
N LYS A 106 5.41 0.83 -16.45
CA LYS A 106 4.74 1.54 -17.55
C LYS A 106 3.57 0.71 -18.11
N LYS A 107 3.76 -0.60 -18.28
CA LYS A 107 2.68 -1.51 -18.71
C LYS A 107 1.54 -1.56 -17.71
N ILE A 108 1.86 -1.62 -16.40
CA ILE A 108 0.86 -1.64 -15.33
C ILE A 108 0.03 -0.36 -15.34
N PHE A 109 0.68 0.82 -15.38
CA PHE A 109 -0.03 2.10 -15.43
C PHE A 109 -0.91 2.27 -16.66
N LYS A 110 -0.51 1.69 -17.82
CA LYS A 110 -1.31 1.68 -19.04
C LYS A 110 -2.59 0.83 -18.90
N ASN A 111 -2.56 -0.19 -18.04
CA ASN A 111 -3.68 -1.13 -17.83
C ASN A 111 -4.59 -0.73 -16.65
N LEU A 112 -4.42 0.48 -16.10
CA LEU A 112 -5.36 1.00 -15.11
C LEU A 112 -6.74 1.21 -15.74
N THR A 113 -7.79 0.87 -14.99
CA THR A 113 -9.18 1.01 -15.45
C THR A 113 -9.92 2.17 -14.80
N GLY A 114 -9.31 2.83 -13.79
CA GLY A 114 -9.97 3.84 -12.97
C GLY A 114 -10.98 3.28 -11.95
N GLN A 115 -11.11 1.95 -11.85
CA GLN A 115 -11.94 1.33 -10.82
C GLN A 115 -11.31 1.53 -9.44
N GLN A 116 -12.13 1.94 -8.47
CA GLN A 116 -11.66 2.27 -7.13
C GLN A 116 -10.99 1.08 -6.42
N SER A 117 -11.57 -0.10 -6.49
CA SER A 117 -10.99 -1.32 -5.89
C SER A 117 -9.65 -1.69 -6.50
N GLN A 118 -9.51 -1.60 -7.84
CA GLN A 118 -8.24 -1.83 -8.51
C GLN A 118 -7.17 -0.84 -8.05
N ALA A 119 -7.49 0.46 -8.04
CA ALA A 119 -6.56 1.50 -7.64
C ALA A 119 -6.06 1.32 -6.20
N ILE A 120 -6.97 1.03 -5.25
CA ILE A 120 -6.62 0.79 -3.84
C ILE A 120 -5.69 -0.43 -3.72
N ASN A 121 -6.01 -1.54 -4.38
CA ASN A 121 -5.20 -2.76 -4.31
C ASN A 121 -3.79 -2.54 -4.89
N LEU A 122 -3.68 -1.87 -6.03
CA LEU A 122 -2.39 -1.60 -6.66
C LEU A 122 -1.55 -0.61 -5.86
N ALA A 123 -2.15 0.48 -5.38
CA ALA A 123 -1.47 1.46 -4.53
C ALA A 123 -0.97 0.82 -3.23
N ASN A 124 -1.78 -0.04 -2.58
CA ASN A 124 -1.36 -0.78 -1.40
C ASN A 124 -0.21 -1.76 -1.70
N THR A 125 -0.17 -2.34 -2.91
CA THR A 125 0.96 -3.19 -3.31
C THR A 125 2.24 -2.36 -3.44
N PHE A 126 2.21 -1.22 -4.11
CA PHE A 126 3.36 -0.31 -4.17
C PHE A 126 3.79 0.18 -2.77
N ARG A 127 2.83 0.57 -1.92
CA ARG A 127 3.09 1.04 -0.55
C ARG A 127 3.78 -0.02 0.31
N ARG A 128 3.41 -1.31 0.18
CA ARG A 128 4.05 -2.43 0.90
C ARG A 128 5.56 -2.50 0.68
N TYR A 129 6.03 -2.00 -0.46
CA TYR A 129 7.45 -1.98 -0.84
C TYR A 129 8.05 -0.57 -0.83
N ASP A 130 7.45 0.35 -0.06
CA ASP A 130 7.89 1.73 0.13
C ASP A 130 7.94 2.58 -1.16
N MET A 131 7.23 2.14 -2.20
CA MET A 131 7.10 2.85 -3.48
C MET A 131 5.94 3.84 -3.43
N TYR A 132 5.97 4.78 -2.48
CA TYR A 132 4.89 5.74 -2.22
C TYR A 132 4.58 6.64 -3.41
N GLY A 133 5.61 7.01 -4.20
CA GLY A 133 5.46 7.82 -5.42
C GLY A 133 4.62 7.10 -6.48
N ASP A 134 4.86 5.80 -6.69
CA ASP A 134 4.10 4.99 -7.63
C ASP A 134 2.69 4.69 -7.10
N ALA A 135 2.53 4.48 -5.79
CA ALA A 135 1.22 4.37 -5.16
C ALA A 135 0.38 5.65 -5.39
N LEU A 136 0.97 6.83 -5.19
CA LEU A 136 0.33 8.12 -5.48
C LEU A 136 -0.05 8.24 -6.95
N ARG A 137 0.86 7.84 -7.86
CA ARG A 137 0.63 7.86 -9.30
C ARG A 137 -0.57 6.99 -9.71
N VAL A 138 -0.76 5.82 -9.08
CA VAL A 138 -1.94 4.97 -9.29
C VAL A 138 -3.21 5.76 -9.00
N TYR A 139 -3.31 6.44 -7.85
CA TYR A 139 -4.49 7.21 -7.49
C TYR A 139 -4.74 8.38 -8.45
N VAL A 140 -3.71 9.16 -8.76
CA VAL A 140 -3.82 10.32 -9.68
C VAL A 140 -4.27 9.87 -11.08
N LEU A 141 -3.71 8.79 -11.62
CA LEU A 141 -4.11 8.28 -12.92
C LEU A 141 -5.53 7.70 -12.89
N SER A 142 -5.91 7.02 -11.81
CA SER A 142 -7.26 6.46 -11.67
C SER A 142 -8.34 7.53 -11.56
N GLU A 143 -8.06 8.65 -10.88
CA GLU A 143 -8.97 9.83 -10.86
C GLU A 143 -9.12 10.46 -12.25
N LYS A 144 -8.05 10.48 -13.06
CA LYS A 144 -8.11 10.96 -14.45
C LYS A 144 -8.93 10.04 -15.36
N LEU A 145 -8.84 8.72 -15.15
CA LEU A 145 -9.59 7.72 -15.92
C LEU A 145 -11.05 7.66 -15.52
N ASN A 146 -11.37 7.94 -14.28
CA ASN A 146 -12.72 7.94 -13.74
C ASN A 146 -12.92 9.12 -12.77
N SER A 147 -13.52 10.19 -13.26
CA SER A 147 -13.77 11.41 -12.47
C SER A 147 -14.70 11.23 -11.27
N LYS A 148 -15.43 10.08 -11.19
CA LYS A 148 -16.26 9.72 -10.03
C LYS A 148 -15.41 9.09 -8.92
N SER A 149 -14.22 8.61 -9.21
CA SER A 149 -13.30 8.06 -8.20
C SER A 149 -12.65 9.21 -7.43
N ASN A 150 -12.56 9.02 -6.12
CA ASN A 150 -11.92 9.97 -5.20
C ASN A 150 -11.00 9.21 -4.25
N PHE A 151 -9.74 9.63 -4.19
CA PHE A 151 -8.71 9.03 -3.34
C PHE A 151 -8.05 10.07 -2.41
N GLY A 152 -8.74 11.18 -2.08
CA GLY A 152 -8.18 12.25 -1.27
C GLY A 152 -7.63 11.76 0.07
N THR A 153 -8.40 10.95 0.81
CA THR A 153 -7.94 10.37 2.08
C THR A 153 -6.73 9.45 1.90
N GLN A 154 -6.72 8.61 0.86
CA GLN A 154 -5.61 7.70 0.57
C GLN A 154 -4.35 8.45 0.14
N LYS A 155 -4.49 9.50 -0.68
CA LYS A 155 -3.38 10.38 -1.06
C LYS A 155 -2.83 11.14 0.15
N ALA A 156 -3.71 11.65 1.03
CA ALA A 156 -3.29 12.28 2.27
C ALA A 156 -2.44 11.34 3.13
N GLN A 157 -2.84 10.07 3.26
CA GLN A 157 -2.04 9.07 3.97
C GLN A 157 -0.67 8.85 3.32
N LEU A 158 -0.60 8.74 1.99
CA LEU A 158 0.68 8.61 1.28
C LEU A 158 1.58 9.83 1.45
N TYR A 159 1.00 11.04 1.45
CA TYR A 159 1.76 12.25 1.74
C TYR A 159 2.27 12.28 3.18
N SER A 160 1.50 11.77 4.15
CA SER A 160 1.97 11.56 5.52
C SER A 160 3.15 10.60 5.58
N ASP A 161 3.04 9.44 4.92
CA ASP A 161 4.12 8.43 4.85
C ASP A 161 5.40 9.00 4.19
N LEU A 162 5.25 9.97 3.27
CA LEU A 162 6.36 10.70 2.63
C LEU A 162 6.89 11.90 3.43
N GLY A 163 6.32 12.22 4.59
CA GLY A 163 6.64 13.42 5.35
C GLY A 163 6.22 14.75 4.67
N LYS A 164 5.39 14.69 3.63
CA LYS A 164 4.88 15.86 2.89
C LYS A 164 3.59 16.39 3.54
N VAL A 165 3.73 16.91 4.72
CA VAL A 165 2.61 17.29 5.59
C VAL A 165 1.74 18.39 4.99
N ASP A 166 2.33 19.35 4.30
CA ASP A 166 1.63 20.41 3.58
C ASP A 166 0.64 19.85 2.56
N LEU A 167 1.07 18.87 1.77
CA LEU A 167 0.23 18.20 0.78
C LEU A 167 -0.83 17.29 1.43
N MET A 168 -0.49 16.65 2.55
CA MET A 168 -1.45 15.87 3.35
C MET A 168 -2.63 16.76 3.80
N ILE A 169 -2.33 17.93 4.36
CA ILE A 169 -3.35 18.87 4.83
C ILE A 169 -4.21 19.34 3.65
N VAL A 170 -3.61 19.70 2.53
CA VAL A 170 -4.33 20.14 1.32
C VAL A 170 -5.30 19.06 0.82
N GLU A 171 -4.90 17.77 0.83
CA GLU A 171 -5.80 16.69 0.43
C GLU A 171 -6.99 16.52 1.39
N TYR A 172 -6.79 16.65 2.71
CA TYR A 172 -7.90 16.64 3.67
C TYR A 172 -8.85 17.84 3.49
N LEU A 173 -8.32 19.03 3.22
CA LEU A 173 -9.15 20.23 2.94
C LEU A 173 -9.91 20.09 1.62
N ASN A 174 -9.29 19.52 0.59
CA ASN A 174 -9.97 19.19 -0.66
C ASN A 174 -11.06 18.14 -0.46
N GLU A 175 -10.85 17.17 0.44
CA GLU A 175 -11.90 16.20 0.77
C GLU A 175 -13.08 16.87 1.47
N LEU A 176 -12.83 17.76 2.43
CA LEU A 176 -13.87 18.56 3.07
C LEU A 176 -14.62 19.45 2.05
N LYS A 177 -13.88 20.05 1.10
CA LYS A 177 -14.47 20.84 0.01
C LYS A 177 -15.44 20.02 -0.84
N ARG A 178 -15.04 18.81 -1.22
CA ARG A 178 -15.87 17.90 -2.06
C ARG A 178 -17.03 17.28 -1.30
N ASN A 179 -16.84 16.95 -0.04
CA ASN A 179 -17.83 16.26 0.77
C ASN A 179 -17.88 16.82 2.20
N PRO A 180 -18.77 17.79 2.46
CA PRO A 180 -18.93 18.40 3.78
C PRO A 180 -19.28 17.40 4.90
N LYS A 181 -19.84 16.23 4.57
CA LYS A 181 -20.15 15.18 5.54
C LYS A 181 -18.88 14.57 6.17
N GLN A 182 -17.72 14.77 5.54
CA GLN A 182 -16.42 14.32 6.05
C GLN A 182 -15.79 15.27 7.10
N LYS A 183 -16.51 16.36 7.50
CA LYS A 183 -16.02 17.35 8.46
C LYS A 183 -15.41 16.72 9.70
N SER A 184 -16.14 15.86 10.39
CA SER A 184 -15.65 15.22 11.63
C SER A 184 -14.37 14.42 11.42
N MET A 185 -14.28 13.68 10.30
CA MET A 185 -13.08 12.92 9.92
C MET A 185 -11.90 13.86 9.66
N VAL A 186 -12.10 14.92 8.88
CA VAL A 186 -11.03 15.88 8.56
C VAL A 186 -10.53 16.58 9.82
N PHE A 187 -11.42 17.02 10.70
CA PHE A 187 -11.07 17.65 11.97
C PHE A 187 -10.25 16.70 12.84
N ALA A 188 -10.68 15.45 12.98
CA ALA A 188 -9.94 14.43 13.74
C ALA A 188 -8.53 14.17 13.16
N ARG A 189 -8.38 14.17 11.83
CA ARG A 189 -7.07 13.98 11.17
C ARG A 189 -6.14 15.16 11.37
N VAL A 190 -6.66 16.38 11.26
CA VAL A 190 -5.90 17.61 11.57
C VAL A 190 -5.51 17.64 13.04
N GLN A 191 -6.41 17.26 13.96
CA GLN A 191 -6.12 17.17 15.39
C GLN A 191 -5.00 16.17 15.72
N LEU A 192 -5.08 14.97 15.13
CA LEU A 192 -4.02 13.96 15.31
C LEU A 192 -2.66 14.50 14.87
N PHE A 193 -2.62 15.21 13.75
CA PHE A 193 -1.38 15.84 13.27
C PHE A 193 -0.88 16.92 14.23
N LEU A 194 -1.76 17.80 14.73
CA LEU A 194 -1.39 18.87 15.67
C LEU A 194 -0.87 18.33 17.00
N ASN A 195 -1.34 17.16 17.43
CA ASN A 195 -1.00 16.54 18.71
C ASN A 195 0.07 15.44 18.62
N ASN A 196 0.62 15.17 17.42
CA ASN A 196 1.45 13.98 17.18
C ASN A 196 2.74 13.92 18.02
N ASP A 197 3.25 15.06 18.51
CA ASP A 197 4.49 15.12 19.29
C ASP A 197 4.23 15.33 20.78
N GLY A 198 2.98 15.22 21.25
CA GLY A 198 2.62 15.46 22.67
C GLY A 198 2.81 16.90 23.13
N ILE A 199 3.38 17.75 22.31
CA ILE A 199 3.60 19.18 22.51
C ILE A 199 2.88 19.89 21.36
N LYS A 200 2.00 20.85 21.68
CA LYS A 200 1.41 21.73 20.67
C LYS A 200 2.55 22.43 19.90
N SER A 201 2.92 21.92 18.74
CA SER A 201 4.00 22.50 17.94
C SER A 201 3.47 23.73 17.24
N GLU A 202 3.97 24.91 17.61
CA GLU A 202 3.63 26.18 16.94
C GLU A 202 3.83 26.07 15.42
N SER A 203 4.88 25.36 14.98
CA SER A 203 5.15 25.14 13.55
C SER A 203 4.02 24.36 12.86
N ASN A 204 3.44 23.35 13.50
CA ASN A 204 2.32 22.56 12.95
C ASN A 204 1.07 23.41 12.84
N TYR A 205 0.78 24.26 13.84
CA TYR A 205 -0.34 25.21 13.78
C TYR A 205 -0.19 26.21 12.63
N GLN A 206 0.99 26.79 12.48
CA GLN A 206 1.27 27.74 11.39
C GLN A 206 1.18 27.06 10.02
N LEU A 207 1.60 25.79 9.92
CA LEU A 207 1.47 25.03 8.68
C LEU A 207 0.01 24.77 8.31
N VAL A 208 -0.82 24.30 9.25
CA VAL A 208 -2.26 24.08 9.01
C VAL A 208 -2.94 25.38 8.67
N LYS A 209 -2.69 26.46 9.41
CA LYS A 209 -3.22 27.79 9.14
C LYS A 209 -2.87 28.26 7.72
N LYS A 210 -1.62 28.14 7.32
CA LYS A 210 -1.14 28.54 5.99
C LYS A 210 -1.92 27.82 4.88
N GLN A 211 -2.17 26.51 5.02
CA GLN A 211 -2.89 25.73 4.03
C GLN A 211 -4.41 25.99 4.08
N LEU A 212 -4.97 26.28 5.24
CA LEU A 212 -6.41 26.48 5.44
C LEU A 212 -6.90 27.86 4.97
N LEU A 213 -6.14 28.91 5.16
CA LEU A 213 -6.53 30.28 4.83
C LEU A 213 -6.99 30.48 3.38
N PRO A 214 -6.36 29.88 2.35
CA PRO A 214 -6.87 29.95 0.98
C PRO A 214 -8.28 29.37 0.82
N PHE A 215 -8.60 28.26 1.49
CA PHE A 215 -9.94 27.64 1.45
C PHE A 215 -10.98 28.54 2.11
N VAL A 216 -10.67 29.12 3.28
CA VAL A 216 -11.58 30.07 3.95
C VAL A 216 -11.91 31.27 3.04
N ARG A 217 -10.92 31.77 2.29
CA ARG A 217 -11.11 32.92 1.39
C ARG A 217 -11.85 32.54 0.11
N GLN A 218 -11.61 31.37 -0.46
CA GLN A 218 -12.20 30.96 -1.73
C GLN A 218 -13.62 30.41 -1.59
N GLU A 219 -13.91 29.74 -0.48
CA GLU A 219 -15.18 29.05 -0.23
C GLU A 219 -16.09 29.93 0.64
N GLN A 220 -16.31 31.19 0.20
CA GLN A 220 -17.18 32.15 0.90
C GLN A 220 -18.60 31.58 1.03
N GLY A 221 -19.15 31.62 2.24
CA GLY A 221 -20.46 31.03 2.56
C GLY A 221 -20.39 29.59 3.13
N ARG A 222 -19.24 28.98 3.16
CA ARG A 222 -19.05 27.73 3.85
C ARG A 222 -18.45 27.94 5.24
N THR A 223 -19.18 27.50 6.26
CA THR A 223 -18.78 27.72 7.67
C THR A 223 -17.75 26.69 8.14
N ASP A 224 -17.70 25.48 7.55
CA ASP A 224 -16.86 24.38 7.96
C ASP A 224 -15.35 24.71 7.95
N PHE A 225 -14.86 25.47 6.95
CA PHE A 225 -13.47 25.93 6.92
C PHE A 225 -13.17 26.98 7.99
N SER A 226 -14.10 27.93 8.20
CA SER A 226 -13.99 28.96 9.25
C SER A 226 -14.07 28.32 10.64
N GLU A 227 -14.96 27.34 10.83
CA GLU A 227 -15.05 26.57 12.08
C GLU A 227 -13.77 25.79 12.37
N LEU A 228 -13.17 25.16 11.36
CA LEU A 228 -11.88 24.49 11.50
C LEU A 228 -10.79 25.50 11.91
N LEU A 229 -10.78 26.69 11.29
CA LEU A 229 -9.82 27.73 11.63
C LEU A 229 -9.98 28.19 13.09
N ILE A 230 -11.22 28.48 13.53
CA ILE A 230 -11.52 28.87 14.91
C ILE A 230 -11.07 27.76 15.88
N TRP A 231 -11.42 26.51 15.58
CA TRP A 231 -11.12 25.37 16.42
C TRP A 231 -9.59 25.14 16.60
N ILE A 232 -8.78 25.45 15.59
CA ILE A 232 -7.31 25.35 15.69
C ILE A 232 -6.75 26.37 16.69
N PHE A 233 -7.41 27.52 16.89
CA PHE A 233 -6.95 28.59 17.79
C PHE A 233 -7.55 28.55 19.19
N MET A 234 -8.48 27.66 19.46
CA MET A 234 -9.01 27.39 20.81
C MET A 234 -8.19 26.33 21.55
#